data_04ae4e3292eed4216390eb3697cf2074
#
_entry.id   04ae4e3292eed4216390eb3697cf2074
#
_cell.length_a   1.000
_cell.length_b   1.000
_cell.length_c   1.000
_cell.angle_alpha   90.00
_cell.angle_beta   90.00
_cell.angle_gamma   90.00
#
_symmetry.space_group_name_H-M   'P 1'
#
loop_
_entity.id
_entity.type
_entity.pdbx_description
1 polymer ?
#
loop_
_entity_poly.entity_id
_entity_poly.type
_entity_poly.pdbx_seq_one_letter_code
_entity_poly.pdbx_strand_id
1 'polypeptide(L)' 'MNPQLRGIKASDAIKAFENAGGIRKSGKGDHINIKMPNGRIITLRGKGEVKVGRLRDAIREAGLTVGEFLKLLE' A
#
# COMPACT_ATOMS: atom_id res chain seq x y z
N MET A 1 7.01 -3.21 -16.36
CA MET A 1 6.90 -2.20 -15.29
C MET A 1 5.66 -1.36 -15.51
N ASN A 2 4.91 -1.07 -14.45
CA ASN A 2 3.71 -0.26 -14.58
C ASN A 2 4.01 1.19 -14.22
N PRO A 3 4.05 2.12 -15.20
CA PRO A 3 4.39 3.52 -14.94
C PRO A 3 3.38 4.23 -14.03
N GLN A 4 2.17 3.70 -13.91
CA GLN A 4 1.14 4.28 -13.05
C GLN A 4 1.45 4.13 -11.56
N LEU A 5 2.39 3.27 -11.21
CA LEU A 5 2.82 3.09 -9.82
C LEU A 5 3.98 4.01 -9.43
N ARG A 6 4.43 4.86 -10.34
CA ARG A 6 5.52 5.79 -10.05
C ARG A 6 4.99 7.04 -9.37
N GLY A 7 5.79 7.57 -8.45
CA GLY A 7 5.49 8.84 -7.81
C GLY A 7 4.33 8.80 -6.83
N ILE A 8 3.95 7.62 -6.36
CA ILE A 8 2.85 7.51 -5.41
C ILE A 8 3.39 7.75 -4.00
N LYS A 9 2.80 8.72 -3.33
CA LYS A 9 3.17 9.04 -1.96
C LYS A 9 2.73 7.94 -1.01
N ALA A 10 3.54 7.70 0.02
CA ALA A 10 3.22 6.69 1.02
C ALA A 10 1.85 6.93 1.65
N SER A 11 1.52 8.20 1.96
CA SER A 11 0.22 8.52 2.54
C SER A 11 -0.93 8.11 1.63
N ASP A 12 -0.79 8.30 0.32
CA ASP A 12 -1.82 7.93 -0.64
C ASP A 12 -1.93 6.42 -0.77
N ALA A 13 -0.78 5.72 -0.79
CA ALA A 13 -0.78 4.26 -0.85
C ALA A 13 -1.44 3.65 0.37
N ILE A 14 -1.12 4.16 1.55
CA ILE A 14 -1.71 3.69 2.81
C ILE A 14 -3.23 3.87 2.77
N LYS A 15 -3.67 5.03 2.32
CA LYS A 15 -5.10 5.32 2.21
C LYS A 15 -5.80 4.36 1.25
N ALA A 16 -5.16 4.05 0.13
CA ALA A 16 -5.70 3.09 -0.83
C ALA A 16 -5.87 1.71 -0.20
N PHE A 17 -4.87 1.25 0.55
CA PHE A 17 -4.98 -0.03 1.24
C PHE A 17 -6.07 -0.01 2.31
N GLU A 18 -6.24 1.10 3.01
CA GLU A 18 -7.34 1.24 3.96
C GLU A 18 -8.70 1.20 3.25
N ASN A 19 -8.79 1.83 2.08
CA ASN A 19 -10.01 1.78 1.27
C ASN A 19 -10.33 0.36 0.81
N ALA A 20 -9.33 -0.50 0.72
CA ALA A 20 -9.51 -1.91 0.37
C ALA A 20 -9.91 -2.76 1.58
N GLY A 21 -10.14 -2.14 2.72
CA GLY A 21 -10.52 -2.85 3.95
C GLY A 21 -9.36 -3.09 4.89
N GLY A 22 -8.19 -2.55 4.61
CA GLY A 22 -7.03 -2.69 5.48
C GLY A 22 -7.21 -1.91 6.77
N ILE A 23 -6.68 -2.45 7.85
CA ILE A 23 -6.70 -1.82 9.16
C ILE A 23 -5.29 -1.37 9.51
N ARG A 24 -5.13 -0.08 9.71
CA ARG A 24 -3.84 0.49 10.04
C ARG A 24 -3.45 0.13 11.47
N LYS A 25 -2.24 -0.38 11.62
CA LYS A 25 -1.66 -0.72 12.93
C LYS A 25 -0.40 0.11 13.14
N SER A 26 -0.04 0.34 14.39
CA SER A 26 1.20 1.05 14.70
C SER A 26 2.40 0.21 14.30
N GLY A 27 3.41 0.88 13.77
CA GLY A 27 4.71 0.28 13.50
C GLY A 27 5.77 1.02 14.28
N LYS A 28 7.02 0.59 14.15
CA LYS A 28 8.15 1.27 14.77
C LYS A 28 8.63 2.41 13.86
N GLY A 29 8.86 3.57 14.45
CA GLY A 29 9.39 4.72 13.73
C GLY A 29 8.49 5.13 12.59
N ASP A 30 9.06 5.17 11.37
CA ASP A 30 8.33 5.59 10.18
C ASP A 30 7.49 4.48 9.54
N HIS A 31 7.61 3.26 10.06
CA HIS A 31 6.93 2.12 9.43
C HIS A 31 5.48 2.05 9.84
N ILE A 32 4.62 1.81 8.86
CA ILE A 32 3.18 1.66 9.06
C ILE A 32 2.81 0.24 8.67
N ASN A 33 2.13 -0.45 9.56
CA ASN A 33 1.62 -1.79 9.29
C ASN A 33 0.14 -1.69 8.98
N ILE A 34 -0.30 -2.42 7.94
CA ILE A 34 -1.70 -2.46 7.54
C ILE A 34 -2.10 -3.93 7.45
N LYS A 35 -3.08 -4.32 8.25
CA LYS A 35 -3.59 -5.69 8.19
C LYS A 35 -4.71 -5.73 7.16
N MET A 36 -4.51 -6.54 6.13
CA MET A 36 -5.47 -6.65 5.04
C MET A 36 -6.54 -7.70 5.35
N PRO A 37 -7.70 -7.64 4.66
CA PRO A 37 -8.77 -8.62 4.89
C PRO A 37 -8.35 -10.08 4.69
N ASN A 38 -7.33 -10.34 3.86
CA ASN A 38 -6.81 -11.69 3.67
C ASN A 38 -5.91 -12.17 4.82
N GLY A 39 -5.76 -11.36 5.87
CA GLY A 39 -4.96 -11.70 7.04
C GLY A 39 -3.48 -11.32 6.92
N ARG A 40 -3.02 -10.91 5.76
CA ARG A 40 -1.62 -10.53 5.57
C ARG A 40 -1.37 -9.11 6.07
N ILE A 41 -0.16 -8.88 6.55
CA ILE A 41 0.24 -7.56 7.03
C ILE A 41 1.21 -6.97 6.03
N ILE A 42 0.90 -5.76 5.58
CA ILE A 42 1.76 -5.01 4.68
C ILE A 42 2.46 -3.94 5.49
N THR A 43 3.77 -3.82 5.31
CA THR A 43 4.54 -2.78 5.98
C THR A 43 5.05 -1.80 4.94
N LEU A 44 4.74 -0.53 5.14
CA LEU A 44 5.23 0.54 4.28
C LEU A 44 5.89 1.60 5.12
N ARG A 45 6.89 2.26 4.53
CA ARG A 45 7.46 3.44 5.15
C ARG A 45 6.48 4.59 4.98
N GLY A 46 6.14 5.26 6.05
CA GLY A 46 5.10 6.29 6.07
C GLY A 46 5.51 7.65 5.53
N LYS A 47 6.69 7.76 4.91
CA LYS A 47 7.24 9.03 4.39
C LYS A 47 7.64 8.89 2.94
N GLY A 48 7.52 10.01 2.22
CA GLY A 48 8.00 10.10 0.84
C GLY A 48 7.18 9.24 -0.12
N GLU A 49 7.83 8.90 -1.22
CA GLU A 49 7.21 8.07 -2.25
C GLU A 49 7.55 6.61 -2.03
N VAL A 50 6.60 5.73 -2.35
CA VAL A 50 6.85 4.30 -2.29
C VAL A 50 7.54 3.86 -3.58
N LYS A 51 8.64 3.12 -3.46
CA LYS A 51 9.33 2.59 -4.63
C LYS A 51 8.41 1.63 -5.38
N VAL A 52 8.48 1.68 -6.71
CA VAL A 52 7.59 0.88 -7.58
C VAL A 52 7.63 -0.61 -7.23
N GLY A 53 8.83 -1.17 -7.06
CA GLY A 53 8.97 -2.59 -6.74
C GLY A 53 8.34 -2.95 -5.41
N ARG A 54 8.56 -2.12 -4.40
CA ARG A 54 7.97 -2.33 -3.08
C ARG A 54 6.45 -2.22 -3.13
N LEU A 55 5.94 -1.24 -3.88
CA LEU A 55 4.50 -1.04 -4.00
C LEU A 55 3.84 -2.23 -4.72
N ARG A 56 4.47 -2.74 -5.79
CA ARG A 56 3.96 -3.93 -6.48
C ARG A 56 3.87 -5.13 -5.55
N ASP A 57 4.90 -5.33 -4.73
CA ASP A 57 4.90 -6.42 -3.76
C ASP A 57 3.78 -6.26 -2.74
N ALA A 58 3.60 -5.04 -2.24
CA ALA A 58 2.55 -4.75 -1.27
C ALA A 58 1.16 -5.00 -1.86
N ILE A 59 0.94 -4.58 -3.10
CA ILE A 59 -0.33 -4.79 -3.79
C ILE A 59 -0.63 -6.28 -3.90
N ARG A 60 0.38 -7.06 -4.30
CA ARG A 60 0.22 -8.51 -4.42
C ARG A 60 -0.06 -9.16 -3.07
N GLU A 61 0.68 -8.77 -2.03
CA GLU A 61 0.48 -9.28 -0.68
C GLU A 61 -0.91 -8.95 -0.16
N ALA A 62 -1.45 -7.81 -0.57
CA ALA A 62 -2.79 -7.39 -0.18
C ALA A 62 -3.90 -8.18 -0.89
N GLY A 63 -3.55 -8.99 -1.87
CA GLY A 63 -4.53 -9.72 -2.66
C GLY A 63 -5.22 -8.88 -3.70
N LEU A 64 -4.63 -7.76 -4.09
CA LEU A 64 -5.20 -6.84 -5.08
C LEU A 64 -4.47 -6.96 -6.41
N THR A 65 -5.17 -6.55 -7.47
CA THR A 65 -4.51 -6.30 -8.75
C THR A 65 -4.07 -4.84 -8.78
N VAL A 66 -3.14 -4.53 -9.69
CA VAL A 66 -2.70 -3.15 -9.87
C VAL A 66 -3.88 -2.26 -10.25
N GLY A 67 -4.76 -2.76 -11.12
CA GLY A 67 -5.94 -2.00 -11.53
C GLY A 67 -6.86 -1.67 -10.35
N GLU A 68 -7.08 -2.65 -9.48
CA GLU A 68 -7.89 -2.43 -8.26
C GLU A 68 -7.26 -1.38 -7.37
N PHE A 69 -5.94 -1.48 -7.17
CA PHE A 69 -5.23 -0.52 -6.33
C PHE A 69 -5.34 0.90 -6.89
N LEU A 70 -5.18 1.05 -8.20
CA LEU A 70 -5.25 2.38 -8.82
C LEU A 70 -6.64 3.01 -8.65
N LYS A 71 -7.68 2.22 -8.68
CA LYS A 71 -9.04 2.73 -8.43
C LYS A 71 -9.20 3.21 -6.99
N LEU A 72 -8.51 2.55 -6.06
CA LEU A 72 -8.60 2.90 -4.65
C LEU A 72 -7.82 4.17 -4.29
N LEU A 73 -6.95 4.63 -5.18
CA LEU A 73 -6.24 5.90 -5.01
C LEU A 73 -7.13 7.11 -5.21
N GLU A 74 -8.25 6.96 -5.87
CA GLU A 74 -9.15 8.06 -6.22
C GLU A 74 -9.93 8.57 -5.02
#